data_892cc0010d9eb665c4a14169c18ea243
#
_entry.id   892cc0010d9eb665c4a14169c18ea243
#
_cell.length_a   1.000
_cell.length_b   1.000
_cell.length_c   1.000
_cell.angle_alpha   90.00
_cell.angle_beta   90.00
_cell.angle_gamma   90.00
#
_symmetry.space_group_name_H-M   'P 1'
#
loop_
_entity.id
_entity.type
_entity.pdbx_description
1 polymer ?
#
loop_
_entity_poly.entity_id
_entity_poly.type
_entity_poly.pdbx_seq_one_letter_code
_entity_poly.pdbx_strand_id
1 'polypeptide(L)'
;RQVEKYGKDTAFFSTNCAMQEPLIASILKEGAIFPQQCCPSPYHGYPAALGIDVSGHEGDVQYMLDSIKEKLTEAGQEGRMSTWAVPVNMLMIEAGVEYAIEFCEGKTDGAFDEAVFTSIIDKLAAEKGTTCQLSKYEDGDVKLDNFFLLLCDYYDFSK
;
A
#
# COMPACT_ATOMS: atom_id res chain seq x y z
N ARG A 1 10.81 3.08 -24.85
CA ARG A 1 9.90 3.50 -25.93
C ARG A 1 8.85 4.52 -25.47
N GLN A 2 8.06 4.30 -24.39
CA GLN A 2 7.10 5.31 -23.92
C GLN A 2 7.83 6.49 -23.27
N VAL A 3 8.84 6.21 -22.45
CA VAL A 3 9.69 7.25 -21.85
C VAL A 3 10.44 8.06 -22.89
N GLU A 4 10.94 7.44 -23.94
CA GLU A 4 11.57 8.15 -25.09
C GLU A 4 10.60 9.10 -25.78
N LYS A 5 9.31 8.72 -25.85
CA LYS A 5 8.29 9.52 -26.53
C LYS A 5 7.74 10.65 -25.68
N TYR A 6 7.51 10.40 -24.38
CA TYR A 6 6.78 11.30 -23.49
C TYR A 6 7.63 11.91 -22.37
N GLY A 7 8.89 11.46 -22.26
CA GLY A 7 9.82 11.93 -21.23
C GLY A 7 9.76 11.14 -19.93
N LYS A 8 10.75 11.38 -19.08
CA LYS A 8 10.92 10.69 -17.79
C LYS A 8 9.82 11.05 -16.76
N ASP A 9 9.12 12.18 -16.94
CA ASP A 9 8.03 12.58 -16.05
C ASP A 9 6.70 11.88 -16.36
N THR A 10 6.78 10.80 -17.13
CA THR A 10 5.65 9.89 -17.37
C THR A 10 5.52 8.91 -16.21
N ALA A 11 4.34 8.89 -15.60
CA ALA A 11 3.99 7.90 -14.57
C ALA A 11 3.40 6.63 -15.20
N PHE A 12 3.77 5.48 -14.64
CA PHE A 12 3.30 4.17 -15.10
C PHE A 12 2.60 3.44 -13.97
N PHE A 13 1.44 2.89 -14.27
CA PHE A 13 0.66 2.05 -13.38
C PHE A 13 0.25 0.76 -14.09
N SER A 14 0.30 -0.37 -13.40
CA SER A 14 -0.17 -1.66 -13.92
C SER A 14 -1.25 -2.22 -13.01
N THR A 15 -2.31 -2.76 -13.61
CA THR A 15 -3.41 -3.43 -12.89
C THR A 15 -3.18 -4.94 -12.70
N ASN A 16 -2.01 -5.46 -13.09
CA ASN A 16 -1.70 -6.89 -13.01
C ASN A 16 -0.52 -7.14 -12.07
N CYS A 17 -0.72 -8.03 -11.08
CA CYS A 17 0.31 -8.38 -10.09
C CYS A 17 1.60 -8.91 -10.72
N ALA A 18 1.51 -9.77 -11.74
CA ALA A 18 2.67 -10.34 -12.42
C ALA A 18 3.52 -9.29 -13.18
N MET A 19 2.99 -8.09 -13.40
CA MET A 19 3.69 -7.00 -14.07
C MET A 19 4.45 -6.08 -13.10
N GLN A 20 4.26 -6.19 -11.80
CA GLN A 20 4.82 -5.23 -10.85
C GLN A 20 6.35 -5.26 -10.84
N GLU A 21 6.95 -6.43 -10.67
CA GLU A 21 8.40 -6.60 -10.68
C GLU A 21 9.05 -6.07 -11.96
N PRO A 22 8.69 -6.54 -13.18
CA PRO A 22 9.30 -6.06 -14.41
C PRO A 22 8.98 -4.58 -14.69
N LEU A 23 7.83 -4.05 -14.22
CA LEU A 23 7.51 -2.64 -14.36
C LEU A 23 8.42 -1.79 -13.47
N ILE A 24 8.56 -2.13 -12.18
CA ILE A 24 9.43 -1.44 -11.22
C ILE A 24 10.88 -1.44 -11.73
N ALA A 25 11.41 -2.60 -12.16
CA ALA A 25 12.75 -2.71 -12.70
C ALA A 25 12.96 -1.86 -13.97
N SER A 26 11.94 -1.80 -14.85
CA SER A 26 12.00 -0.99 -16.05
C SER A 26 11.95 0.52 -15.74
N ILE A 27 11.11 0.92 -14.80
CA ILE A 27 10.99 2.33 -14.36
C ILE A 27 12.27 2.79 -13.71
N LEU A 28 12.85 1.97 -12.83
CA LEU A 28 14.12 2.25 -12.18
C LEU A 28 15.23 2.50 -13.23
N LYS A 29 15.32 1.64 -14.25
CA LYS A 29 16.29 1.76 -15.34
C LYS A 29 16.09 3.01 -16.19
N GLU A 30 14.86 3.34 -16.53
CA GLU A 30 14.53 4.46 -17.42
C GLU A 30 14.41 5.80 -16.69
N GLY A 31 14.34 5.79 -15.35
CA GLY A 31 14.17 7.00 -14.53
C GLY A 31 12.78 7.62 -14.65
N ALA A 32 11.75 6.82 -14.92
CA ALA A 32 10.37 7.28 -15.01
C ALA A 32 9.69 7.33 -13.61
N ILE A 33 8.38 7.52 -13.53
CA ILE A 33 7.64 7.62 -12.26
C ILE A 33 6.84 6.35 -12.02
N PHE A 34 6.97 5.80 -10.81
CA PHE A 34 6.16 4.69 -10.32
C PHE A 34 5.37 5.13 -9.08
N PRO A 35 4.06 5.44 -9.22
CA PRO A 35 3.27 5.96 -8.11
C PRO A 35 2.90 4.90 -7.07
N GLN A 36 2.52 3.70 -7.50
CA GLN A 36 2.14 2.59 -6.61
C GLN A 36 1.93 1.28 -7.36
N GLN A 37 1.85 0.20 -6.61
CA GLN A 37 1.47 -1.11 -7.09
C GLN A 37 -0.07 -1.24 -7.27
N CYS A 38 -0.52 -2.26 -8.01
CA CYS A 38 -1.96 -2.59 -8.13
C CYS A 38 -2.59 -3.04 -6.80
N CYS A 39 -1.81 -3.70 -5.95
CA CYS A 39 -2.14 -4.01 -4.55
C CYS A 39 -1.11 -3.26 -3.70
N PRO A 40 -1.40 -2.04 -3.24
CA PRO A 40 -0.40 -1.19 -2.62
C PRO A 40 0.20 -1.83 -1.37
N SER A 41 1.51 -2.07 -1.44
CA SER A 41 2.28 -2.71 -0.37
C SER A 41 3.77 -2.60 -0.67
N PRO A 42 4.63 -2.26 0.30
CA PRO A 42 6.08 -2.28 0.10
C PRO A 42 6.62 -3.68 -0.23
N TYR A 43 5.89 -4.74 0.13
CA TYR A 43 6.28 -6.11 -0.21
C TYR A 43 5.93 -6.53 -1.63
N HIS A 44 5.12 -5.74 -2.36
CA HIS A 44 4.63 -6.14 -3.68
C HIS A 44 5.53 -5.62 -4.80
N GLY A 45 6.32 -6.51 -5.38
CA GLY A 45 7.18 -6.27 -6.52
C GLY A 45 8.54 -5.63 -6.19
N TYR A 46 8.63 -4.74 -5.20
CA TYR A 46 9.88 -4.08 -4.82
C TYR A 46 10.99 -5.06 -4.40
N PRO A 47 10.75 -6.05 -3.51
CA PRO A 47 11.82 -6.93 -3.07
C PRO A 47 12.50 -7.65 -4.24
N ALA A 48 11.72 -8.23 -5.14
CA ALA A 48 12.25 -8.93 -6.30
C ALA A 48 12.92 -7.97 -7.30
N ALA A 49 12.30 -6.83 -7.59
CA ALA A 49 12.83 -5.86 -8.56
C ALA A 49 14.14 -5.20 -8.09
N LEU A 50 14.33 -5.02 -6.78
CA LEU A 50 15.49 -4.35 -6.17
C LEU A 50 16.50 -5.33 -5.55
N GLY A 51 16.22 -6.64 -5.57
CA GLY A 51 17.08 -7.66 -4.97
C GLY A 51 17.16 -7.56 -3.43
N ILE A 52 16.06 -7.21 -2.76
CA ILE A 52 15.99 -7.10 -1.31
C ILE A 52 15.71 -8.49 -0.73
N ASP A 53 16.55 -8.95 0.21
CA ASP A 53 16.32 -10.18 0.95
C ASP A 53 15.31 -9.91 2.08
N VAL A 54 14.22 -10.65 2.07
CA VAL A 54 13.14 -10.54 3.06
C VAL A 54 13.21 -11.63 4.14
N SER A 55 14.18 -12.53 4.06
CA SER A 55 14.32 -13.67 4.99
C SER A 55 14.57 -13.18 6.42
N GLY A 56 13.70 -13.59 7.35
CA GLY A 56 13.77 -13.19 8.76
C GLY A 56 13.22 -11.77 9.04
N HIS A 57 12.63 -11.12 8.04
CA HIS A 57 11.99 -9.81 8.14
C HIS A 57 10.55 -9.85 7.64
N GLU A 58 9.90 -11.02 7.70
CA GLU A 58 8.50 -11.20 7.32
C GLU A 58 7.60 -10.38 8.26
N GLY A 59 6.86 -9.44 7.70
CA GLY A 59 5.99 -8.54 8.46
C GLY A 59 6.69 -7.29 9.04
N ASP A 60 8.00 -7.18 8.94
CA ASP A 60 8.74 -5.97 9.34
C ASP A 60 8.66 -4.90 8.24
N VAL A 61 7.57 -4.12 8.29
CA VAL A 61 7.29 -3.09 7.29
C VAL A 61 8.37 -2.01 7.27
N GLN A 62 8.93 -1.65 8.44
CA GLN A 62 9.95 -0.61 8.52
C GLN A 62 11.24 -1.05 7.83
N TYR A 63 11.69 -2.29 8.10
CA TYR A 63 12.83 -2.86 7.38
C TYR A 63 12.65 -2.81 5.87
N MET A 64 11.44 -3.15 5.40
CA MET A 64 11.14 -3.14 3.96
C MET A 64 11.20 -1.74 3.38
N LEU A 65 10.60 -0.75 4.04
CA LEU A 65 10.61 0.64 3.59
C LEU A 65 12.04 1.21 3.56
N ASP A 66 12.83 0.95 4.60
CA ASP A 66 14.21 1.41 4.69
C ASP A 66 15.09 0.76 3.61
N SER A 67 14.92 -0.55 3.37
CA SER A 67 15.65 -1.27 2.32
C SER A 67 15.30 -0.77 0.91
N ILE A 68 14.02 -0.48 0.65
CA ILE A 68 13.61 0.12 -0.62
C ILE A 68 14.23 1.51 -0.77
N LYS A 69 14.15 2.35 0.27
CA LYS A 69 14.71 3.70 0.27
C LYS A 69 16.21 3.68 -0.04
N GLU A 70 16.96 2.79 0.63
CA GLU A 70 18.39 2.61 0.37
C GLU A 70 18.67 2.31 -1.11
N LYS A 71 17.97 1.33 -1.68
CA LYS A 71 18.13 0.94 -3.10
C LYS A 71 17.74 2.05 -4.09
N LEU A 72 16.68 2.78 -3.78
CA LEU A 72 16.26 3.91 -4.61
C LEU A 72 17.25 5.08 -4.52
N THR A 73 17.83 5.34 -3.34
CA THR A 73 18.86 6.36 -3.14
C THR A 73 20.15 6.00 -3.87
N GLU A 74 20.61 4.74 -3.78
CA GLU A 74 21.76 4.23 -4.59
C GLU A 74 21.56 4.47 -6.09
N ALA A 75 20.31 4.36 -6.56
CA ALA A 75 19.95 4.58 -7.97
C ALA A 75 19.62 6.05 -8.31
N GLY A 76 19.55 6.96 -7.34
CA GLY A 76 19.12 8.35 -7.53
C GLY A 76 17.67 8.49 -7.97
N GLN A 77 16.78 7.63 -7.46
CA GLN A 77 15.38 7.51 -7.87
C GLN A 77 14.38 7.66 -6.69
N GLU A 78 14.83 8.06 -5.51
CA GLU A 78 14.03 8.18 -4.29
C GLU A 78 12.82 9.12 -4.45
N GLY A 79 12.94 10.18 -5.24
CA GLY A 79 11.85 11.11 -5.54
C GLY A 79 10.95 10.73 -6.72
N ARG A 80 11.11 9.54 -7.30
CA ARG A 80 10.39 9.11 -8.50
C ARG A 80 9.55 7.84 -8.31
N MET A 81 9.67 7.21 -7.15
CA MET A 81 8.97 5.97 -6.82
C MET A 81 8.33 6.08 -5.46
N SER A 82 7.17 5.48 -5.29
CA SER A 82 6.43 5.47 -4.02
C SER A 82 5.66 4.16 -3.83
N THR A 83 5.13 3.99 -2.63
CA THR A 83 4.24 2.89 -2.25
C THR A 83 3.32 3.37 -1.14
N TRP A 84 2.37 2.54 -0.71
CA TRP A 84 1.70 2.78 0.56
C TRP A 84 2.59 2.33 1.72
N ALA A 85 2.46 3.02 2.85
CA ALA A 85 3.28 2.75 4.03
C ALA A 85 3.01 1.37 4.67
N VAL A 86 1.90 0.72 4.32
CA VAL A 86 1.50 -0.59 4.86
C VAL A 86 0.94 -1.50 3.77
N PRO A 87 1.03 -2.84 3.94
CA PRO A 87 0.31 -3.79 3.10
C PRO A 87 -1.19 -3.71 3.41
N VAL A 88 -1.95 -2.99 2.59
CA VAL A 88 -3.36 -2.70 2.82
C VAL A 88 -4.24 -3.94 3.00
N ASN A 89 -3.95 -5.01 2.26
CA ASN A 89 -4.67 -6.28 2.38
C ASN A 89 -4.45 -6.94 3.74
N MET A 90 -3.24 -6.87 4.30
CA MET A 90 -2.95 -7.37 5.65
C MET A 90 -3.65 -6.54 6.71
N LEU A 91 -3.59 -5.21 6.59
CA LEU A 91 -4.29 -4.30 7.50
C LEU A 91 -5.80 -4.59 7.55
N MET A 92 -6.43 -4.82 6.40
CA MET A 92 -7.86 -5.17 6.33
C MET A 92 -8.17 -6.52 6.97
N ILE A 93 -7.29 -7.51 6.83
CA ILE A 93 -7.46 -8.82 7.48
C ILE A 93 -7.32 -8.68 9.00
N GLU A 94 -6.30 -7.99 9.48
CA GLU A 94 -6.09 -7.72 10.90
C GLU A 94 -7.29 -6.98 11.50
N ALA A 95 -7.77 -5.93 10.84
CA ALA A 95 -8.94 -5.18 11.28
C ALA A 95 -10.21 -6.05 11.32
N GLY A 96 -10.40 -6.91 10.33
CA GLY A 96 -11.53 -7.84 10.29
C GLY A 96 -11.49 -8.86 11.44
N VAL A 97 -10.32 -9.36 11.80
CA VAL A 97 -10.14 -10.29 12.94
C VAL A 97 -10.41 -9.56 14.26
N GLU A 98 -9.83 -8.39 14.49
CA GLU A 98 -10.10 -7.61 15.71
C GLU A 98 -11.58 -7.25 15.83
N TYR A 99 -12.21 -6.83 14.74
CA TYR A 99 -13.65 -6.56 14.74
C TYR A 99 -14.49 -7.77 15.09
N ALA A 100 -14.14 -8.96 14.57
CA ALA A 100 -14.86 -10.19 14.91
C ALA A 100 -14.72 -10.56 16.41
N ILE A 101 -13.59 -10.25 17.02
CA ILE A 101 -13.39 -10.44 18.47
C ILE A 101 -14.30 -9.47 19.23
N GLU A 102 -14.30 -8.17 18.91
CA GLU A 102 -15.16 -7.17 19.54
C GLU A 102 -16.66 -7.52 19.40
N PHE A 103 -17.05 -8.05 18.23
CA PHE A 103 -18.41 -8.56 17.99
C PHE A 103 -18.75 -9.75 18.92
N CYS A 104 -17.87 -10.73 19.02
CA CYS A 104 -18.09 -11.90 19.88
C CYS A 104 -18.15 -11.55 21.36
N GLU A 105 -17.46 -10.49 21.78
CA GLU A 105 -17.46 -9.97 23.15
C GLU A 105 -18.65 -9.05 23.44
N GLY A 106 -19.53 -8.81 22.46
CA GLY A 106 -20.72 -7.97 22.61
C GLY A 106 -20.43 -6.47 22.72
N LYS A 107 -19.33 -6.03 22.15
CA LYS A 107 -18.88 -4.61 22.18
C LYS A 107 -19.30 -3.84 20.92
N THR A 108 -20.01 -4.47 20.00
CA THR A 108 -20.56 -3.85 18.79
C THR A 108 -22.08 -3.80 18.86
N ASP A 109 -22.71 -3.00 18.02
CA ASP A 109 -24.15 -2.75 18.02
C ASP A 109 -24.96 -3.81 17.21
N GLY A 110 -24.51 -5.06 17.21
CA GLY A 110 -25.22 -6.23 16.67
C GLY A 110 -25.16 -6.43 15.17
N ALA A 111 -25.36 -5.38 14.37
CA ALA A 111 -25.08 -5.37 12.93
C ALA A 111 -23.61 -4.92 12.71
N PHE A 112 -23.27 -4.48 11.52
CA PHE A 112 -21.96 -3.88 11.30
C PHE A 112 -21.89 -2.51 11.97
N ASP A 113 -20.97 -2.38 12.92
CA ASP A 113 -20.67 -1.14 13.64
C ASP A 113 -19.50 -0.43 12.99
N GLU A 114 -19.78 0.55 12.13
CA GLU A 114 -18.78 1.29 11.37
C GLU A 114 -17.85 2.10 12.29
N ALA A 115 -18.34 2.62 13.41
CA ALA A 115 -17.53 3.40 14.33
C ALA A 115 -16.47 2.53 15.02
N VAL A 116 -16.85 1.34 15.48
CA VAL A 116 -15.92 0.37 16.06
C VAL A 116 -14.88 -0.06 15.01
N PHE A 117 -15.32 -0.40 13.79
CA PHE A 117 -14.41 -0.84 12.73
C PHE A 117 -13.42 0.26 12.33
N THR A 118 -13.88 1.50 12.20
CA THR A 118 -13.01 2.66 11.92
C THR A 118 -11.97 2.85 13.02
N SER A 119 -12.38 2.78 14.28
CA SER A 119 -11.48 2.90 15.42
C SER A 119 -10.39 1.83 15.44
N ILE A 120 -10.73 0.59 15.05
CA ILE A 120 -9.76 -0.51 14.91
C ILE A 120 -8.75 -0.20 13.78
N ILE A 121 -9.22 0.25 12.62
CA ILE A 121 -8.35 0.63 11.50
C ILE A 121 -7.41 1.77 11.90
N ASP A 122 -7.92 2.81 12.53
CA ASP A 122 -7.12 3.96 12.97
C ASP A 122 -6.03 3.54 13.96
N LYS A 123 -6.36 2.66 14.93
CA LYS A 123 -5.40 2.10 15.87
C LYS A 123 -4.30 1.31 15.15
N LEU A 124 -4.69 0.36 14.29
CA LEU A 124 -3.73 -0.48 13.56
C LEU A 124 -2.85 0.33 12.59
N ALA A 125 -3.42 1.35 11.94
CA ALA A 125 -2.66 2.25 11.08
C ALA A 125 -1.65 3.06 11.89
N ALA A 126 -2.05 3.62 13.04
CA ALA A 126 -1.16 4.37 13.92
C ALA A 126 -0.01 3.52 14.47
N GLU A 127 -0.27 2.26 14.84
CA GLU A 127 0.76 1.30 15.27
C GLU A 127 1.82 1.03 14.17
N LYS A 128 1.42 1.16 12.91
CA LYS A 128 2.30 1.01 11.74
C LYS A 128 2.87 2.35 11.24
N GLY A 129 2.65 3.45 11.96
CA GLY A 129 3.19 4.77 11.63
C GLY A 129 2.55 5.46 10.43
N THR A 130 1.30 5.13 10.10
CA THR A 130 0.54 5.70 8.99
C THR A 130 -0.85 6.15 9.42
N THR A 131 -1.57 6.79 8.51
CA THR A 131 -3.00 7.06 8.62
C THR A 131 -3.77 6.38 7.50
N CYS A 132 -5.02 6.02 7.75
CA CYS A 132 -5.90 5.43 6.77
C CYS A 132 -7.27 6.11 6.83
N GLN A 133 -7.95 6.16 5.69
CA GLN A 133 -9.32 6.63 5.58
C GLN A 133 -10.22 5.50 5.09
N LEU A 134 -11.21 5.15 5.89
CA LEU A 134 -12.27 4.24 5.51
C LEU A 134 -13.42 5.04 4.88
N SER A 135 -13.97 4.55 3.78
CA SER A 135 -15.17 5.10 3.14
C SER A 135 -16.03 3.99 2.55
N LYS A 136 -17.31 4.25 2.36
CA LYS A 136 -18.19 3.36 1.59
C LYS A 136 -17.98 3.57 0.09
N TYR A 137 -18.23 2.53 -0.69
CA TYR A 137 -18.18 2.65 -2.13
C TYR A 137 -19.37 3.45 -2.66
N GLU A 138 -19.07 4.51 -3.41
CA GLU A 138 -20.04 5.33 -4.14
C GLU A 138 -19.52 5.56 -5.57
N ASP A 139 -20.39 5.28 -6.56
CA ASP A 139 -20.13 5.57 -7.98
C ASP A 139 -21.41 6.11 -8.62
N GLY A 140 -21.48 7.42 -8.78
CA GLY A 140 -22.70 8.10 -9.23
C GLY A 140 -23.88 7.82 -8.29
N ASP A 141 -24.92 7.17 -8.83
CA ASP A 141 -26.12 6.80 -8.05
C ASP A 141 -25.97 5.44 -7.32
N VAL A 142 -24.87 4.72 -7.54
CA VAL A 142 -24.60 3.42 -6.90
C VAL A 142 -23.92 3.65 -5.56
N LYS A 143 -24.58 3.20 -4.49
CA LYS A 143 -24.05 3.22 -3.12
C LYS A 143 -24.12 1.81 -2.54
N LEU A 144 -22.99 1.33 -2.02
CA LEU A 144 -22.90 0.00 -1.41
C LEU A 144 -22.60 0.14 0.07
N ASP A 145 -23.58 -0.13 0.92
CA ASP A 145 -23.46 0.01 2.37
C ASP A 145 -22.55 -1.04 3.04
N ASN A 146 -22.30 -2.15 2.34
CA ASN A 146 -21.48 -3.27 2.80
C ASN A 146 -20.16 -3.43 2.02
N PHE A 147 -19.77 -2.40 1.26
CA PHE A 147 -18.50 -2.40 0.53
C PHE A 147 -17.67 -1.18 0.93
N PHE A 148 -16.51 -1.44 1.50
CA PHE A 148 -15.63 -0.40 2.03
C PHE A 148 -14.38 -0.26 1.19
N LEU A 149 -13.97 0.99 1.02
CA LEU A 149 -12.69 1.38 0.43
C LEU A 149 -11.78 1.87 1.57
N LEU A 150 -10.54 1.39 1.57
CA LEU A 150 -9.51 1.84 2.48
C LEU A 150 -8.42 2.55 1.67
N LEU A 151 -8.15 3.80 2.02
CA LEU A 151 -7.05 4.60 1.50
C LEU A 151 -6.03 4.81 2.63
N CYS A 152 -4.78 4.46 2.37
CA CYS A 152 -3.67 4.72 3.28
C CYS A 152 -2.74 5.78 2.70
N ASP A 153 -1.91 6.40 3.54
CA ASP A 153 -0.94 7.37 3.10
C ASP A 153 0.15 6.76 2.22
N TYR A 154 0.66 7.57 1.30
CA TYR A 154 1.85 7.23 0.52
C TYR A 154 3.11 7.37 1.37
N TYR A 155 4.04 6.47 1.15
CA TYR A 155 5.40 6.58 1.64
C TYR A 155 6.26 7.29 0.60
N ASP A 156 6.76 8.45 0.96
CA ASP A 156 7.62 9.29 0.13
C ASP A 156 9.08 8.99 0.45
N PHE A 157 9.74 8.27 -0.44
CA PHE A 157 11.15 7.86 -0.27
C PHE A 157 12.15 9.02 -0.36
N SER A 158 11.71 10.22 -0.77
CA SER A 158 12.58 11.41 -0.81
C SER A 158 12.74 12.10 0.55
N LYS A 159 11.94 11.71 1.52
CA LYS A 159 11.99 12.21 2.91
C LYS A 159 12.68 11.20 3.81
#